data_5764e6e01921722bf74cd101bb40fd8f
#
_entry.id   5764e6e01921722bf74cd101bb40fd8f
#
_cell.length_a   1.000
_cell.length_b   1.000
_cell.length_c   1.000
_cell.angle_alpha   90.00
_cell.angle_beta   90.00
_cell.angle_gamma   90.00
#
_symmetry.space_group_name_H-M   'P 1'
#
loop_
_entity.id
_entity.type
_entity.pdbx_description
1 polymer ?
#
loop_
_entity_poly.entity_id
_entity_poly.type
_entity_poly.pdbx_seq_one_letter_code
_entity_poly.pdbx_strand_id
1 'polypeptide(L)'
;MKIGILNTDTLKTEFDTKYGQYPAMFSKVLLHAEPKIEIYSYEVQTGEYPVELNECDAYLITGSKVSAYDDLPWIIELKNFIRTLHQHQKKLVGICFGHQLIAEALGGKVERAKEGWNVGIHAATLKKNTILFGSAEQEFNLIYNHQDQVTKIPQESKLLASSRTCPVAMLAIENHILSFQGHIEFDVAYAKDLLQMRRSILGEDKYLKACKTLDAIPQDLKVIDWILNFIKKD
;
A
#
# COMPACT_ATOMS: atom_id res chain seq x y z
N MET A 1 -14.19 11.73 -10.36
CA MET A 1 -12.97 11.67 -9.51
C MET A 1 -11.88 10.98 -10.31
N LYS A 2 -10.72 11.60 -10.39
CA LYS A 2 -9.55 11.12 -11.13
C LYS A 2 -8.49 10.62 -10.16
N ILE A 3 -8.01 9.39 -10.34
CA ILE A 3 -6.95 8.81 -9.50
C ILE A 3 -5.76 8.46 -10.37
N GLY A 4 -4.59 9.00 -10.04
CA GLY A 4 -3.32 8.68 -10.68
C GLY A 4 -2.59 7.56 -9.94
N ILE A 5 -2.36 6.43 -10.59
CA ILE A 5 -1.59 5.31 -10.03
C ILE A 5 -0.12 5.52 -10.40
N LEU A 6 0.72 5.75 -9.40
CA LEU A 6 2.17 5.83 -9.53
C LEU A 6 2.73 4.40 -9.41
N ASN A 7 2.95 3.77 -10.57
CA ASN A 7 3.38 2.38 -10.65
C ASN A 7 4.88 2.24 -10.34
N THR A 8 5.20 1.42 -9.33
CA THR A 8 6.55 1.25 -8.79
C THR A 8 7.15 -0.12 -9.03
N ASP A 9 6.46 -1.01 -9.73
CA ASP A 9 7.00 -2.34 -10.10
C ASP A 9 6.34 -2.91 -11.35
N THR A 10 7.03 -3.85 -11.96
CA THR A 10 6.53 -4.64 -13.09
C THR A 10 6.51 -6.11 -12.72
N LEU A 11 5.36 -6.74 -12.84
CA LEU A 11 5.20 -8.16 -12.57
C LEU A 11 5.84 -9.01 -13.67
N LYS A 12 6.33 -10.19 -13.28
CA LYS A 12 6.80 -11.20 -14.21
C LYS A 12 5.67 -11.64 -15.14
N THR A 13 6.01 -12.01 -16.37
CA THR A 13 5.05 -12.38 -17.43
C THR A 13 4.02 -13.42 -16.97
N GLU A 14 4.42 -14.43 -16.19
CA GLU A 14 3.53 -15.46 -15.66
C GLU A 14 2.43 -14.91 -14.75
N PHE A 15 2.77 -13.91 -13.92
CA PHE A 15 1.82 -13.22 -13.05
C PHE A 15 0.98 -12.20 -13.82
N ASP A 16 1.61 -11.46 -14.72
CA ASP A 16 0.94 -10.48 -15.57
C ASP A 16 -0.16 -11.14 -16.43
N THR A 17 0.15 -12.27 -17.06
CA THR A 17 -0.84 -13.01 -17.88
C THR A 17 -2.05 -13.46 -17.05
N LYS A 18 -1.85 -13.81 -15.78
CA LYS A 18 -2.92 -14.34 -14.92
C LYS A 18 -3.71 -13.28 -14.18
N TYR A 19 -3.05 -12.22 -13.74
CA TYR A 19 -3.61 -11.23 -12.81
C TYR A 19 -3.59 -9.80 -13.35
N GLY A 20 -2.85 -9.52 -14.42
CA GLY A 20 -2.53 -8.16 -14.90
C GLY A 20 -1.42 -7.50 -14.09
N GLN A 21 -0.94 -6.36 -14.56
CA GLN A 21 0.02 -5.51 -13.84
C GLN A 21 -0.66 -4.79 -12.66
N TYR A 22 0.13 -4.25 -11.72
CA TYR A 22 -0.41 -3.53 -10.55
C TYR A 22 -1.44 -2.46 -10.91
N PRO A 23 -1.26 -1.59 -11.92
CA PRO A 23 -2.28 -0.63 -12.27
C PRO A 23 -3.63 -1.26 -12.63
N ALA A 24 -3.61 -2.41 -13.32
CA ALA A 24 -4.84 -3.15 -13.66
C ALA A 24 -5.49 -3.77 -12.40
N MET A 25 -4.70 -4.31 -11.48
CA MET A 25 -5.21 -4.87 -10.21
C MET A 25 -5.86 -3.79 -9.36
N PHE A 26 -5.22 -2.62 -9.18
CA PHE A 26 -5.80 -1.49 -8.46
C PHE A 26 -7.04 -0.94 -9.17
N SER A 27 -7.01 -0.81 -10.50
CA SER A 27 -8.17 -0.37 -11.29
C SER A 27 -9.37 -1.27 -11.07
N LYS A 28 -9.17 -2.59 -11.08
CA LYS A 28 -10.23 -3.58 -10.86
C LYS A 28 -10.95 -3.35 -9.53
N VAL A 29 -10.22 -3.19 -8.43
CA VAL A 29 -10.81 -3.06 -7.09
C VAL A 29 -11.41 -1.67 -6.86
N LEU A 30 -10.78 -0.61 -7.38
CA LEU A 30 -11.30 0.76 -7.26
C LEU A 30 -12.58 0.96 -8.09
N LEU A 31 -12.62 0.47 -9.34
CA LEU A 31 -13.79 0.55 -10.20
C LEU A 31 -14.93 -0.36 -9.74
N HIS A 32 -14.63 -1.45 -9.04
CA HIS A 32 -15.65 -2.27 -8.41
C HIS A 32 -16.39 -1.51 -7.30
N ALA A 33 -15.66 -0.73 -6.49
CA ALA A 33 -16.24 0.07 -5.41
C ALA A 33 -16.89 1.37 -5.91
N GLU A 34 -16.31 2.03 -6.91
CA GLU A 34 -16.84 3.28 -7.46
C GLU A 34 -16.65 3.29 -9.00
N PRO A 35 -17.64 2.84 -9.78
CA PRO A 35 -17.52 2.69 -11.24
C PRO A 35 -17.28 3.99 -12.02
N LYS A 36 -17.46 5.16 -11.39
CA LYS A 36 -17.30 6.47 -12.04
C LYS A 36 -15.90 7.07 -11.86
N ILE A 37 -14.94 6.32 -11.29
CA ILE A 37 -13.56 6.77 -11.18
C ILE A 37 -12.90 6.73 -12.55
N GLU A 38 -12.17 7.79 -12.90
CA GLU A 38 -11.23 7.80 -14.01
C GLU A 38 -9.84 7.46 -13.45
N ILE A 39 -9.17 6.47 -14.04
CA ILE A 39 -7.86 6.01 -13.57
C ILE A 39 -6.81 6.30 -14.63
N TYR A 40 -5.73 6.93 -14.20
CA TYR A 40 -4.51 7.19 -14.97
C TYR A 40 -3.36 6.40 -14.36
N SER A 41 -2.40 5.97 -15.17
CA SER A 41 -1.21 5.26 -14.69
C SER A 41 0.04 5.98 -15.17
N TYR A 42 1.03 6.07 -14.28
CA TYR A 42 2.33 6.69 -14.53
C TYR A 42 3.43 5.69 -14.17
N GLU A 43 4.28 5.36 -15.12
CA GLU A 43 5.42 4.44 -14.94
C GLU A 43 6.61 5.21 -14.33
N VAL A 44 6.57 5.45 -13.01
CA VAL A 44 7.56 6.29 -12.31
C VAL A 44 8.98 5.71 -12.36
N GLN A 45 9.14 4.40 -12.59
CA GLN A 45 10.45 3.78 -12.77
C GLN A 45 11.15 4.24 -14.06
N THR A 46 10.38 4.69 -15.06
CA THR A 46 10.87 5.22 -16.33
C THR A 46 10.77 6.76 -16.43
N GLY A 47 10.43 7.43 -15.33
CA GLY A 47 10.34 8.88 -15.26
C GLY A 47 9.02 9.46 -15.76
N GLU A 48 7.96 8.64 -15.86
CA GLU A 48 6.64 9.14 -16.22
C GLU A 48 5.91 9.66 -14.98
N TYR A 49 5.58 10.93 -14.98
CA TYR A 49 4.86 11.64 -13.93
C TYR A 49 3.76 12.51 -14.54
N PRO A 50 2.73 12.91 -13.75
CA PRO A 50 1.76 13.91 -14.22
C PRO A 50 2.48 15.22 -14.55
N VAL A 51 2.07 15.87 -15.63
CA VAL A 51 2.63 17.18 -16.04
C VAL A 51 2.21 18.27 -15.04
N GLU A 52 0.95 18.18 -14.56
CA GLU A 52 0.41 19.09 -13.57
C GLU A 52 -0.07 18.32 -12.35
N LEU A 53 0.19 18.83 -11.14
CA LEU A 53 -0.25 18.18 -9.89
C LEU A 53 -1.77 18.01 -9.79
N ASN A 54 -2.52 18.82 -10.53
CA ASN A 54 -3.98 18.82 -10.55
C ASN A 54 -4.58 17.96 -11.67
N GLU A 55 -3.80 17.19 -12.42
CA GLU A 55 -4.33 16.23 -13.40
C GLU A 55 -5.23 15.20 -12.74
N CYS A 56 -4.91 14.82 -11.50
CA CYS A 56 -5.71 13.90 -10.70
C CYS A 56 -6.16 14.54 -9.39
N ASP A 57 -7.30 14.09 -8.89
CA ASP A 57 -7.81 14.49 -7.57
C ASP A 57 -6.97 13.87 -6.44
N ALA A 58 -6.46 12.65 -6.69
CA ALA A 58 -5.60 11.92 -5.77
C ALA A 58 -4.56 11.08 -6.51
N TYR A 59 -3.48 10.74 -5.81
CA TYR A 59 -2.46 9.80 -6.29
C TYR A 59 -2.37 8.58 -5.39
N LEU A 60 -2.04 7.41 -5.97
CA LEU A 60 -1.83 6.15 -5.26
C LEU A 60 -0.49 5.56 -5.67
N ILE A 61 0.41 5.31 -4.71
CA ILE A 61 1.70 4.64 -4.92
C ILE A 61 1.52 3.15 -4.64
N THR A 62 1.91 2.32 -5.60
CA THR A 62 1.78 0.86 -5.55
C THR A 62 2.81 0.20 -4.64
N GLY A 63 2.74 -1.12 -4.51
CA GLY A 63 3.80 -1.96 -3.95
C GLY A 63 4.99 -2.11 -4.91
N SER A 64 6.16 -2.48 -4.38
CA SER A 64 7.36 -2.79 -5.15
C SER A 64 8.17 -3.93 -4.51
N LYS A 65 9.00 -4.60 -5.32
CA LYS A 65 9.95 -5.64 -4.86
C LYS A 65 11.24 -5.07 -4.28
N VAL A 66 11.56 -3.81 -4.52
CA VAL A 66 12.75 -3.12 -4.00
C VAL A 66 12.46 -2.48 -2.65
N SER A 67 13.50 -2.11 -1.92
CA SER A 67 13.36 -1.44 -0.62
C SER A 67 13.19 0.07 -0.77
N ALA A 68 12.35 0.68 0.07
CA ALA A 68 12.11 2.14 0.04
C ALA A 68 13.37 2.96 0.39
N TYR A 69 14.38 2.33 0.96
CA TYR A 69 15.69 2.92 1.28
C TYR A 69 16.79 2.60 0.26
N ASP A 70 16.45 1.90 -0.85
CA ASP A 70 17.42 1.66 -1.92
C ASP A 70 17.78 2.98 -2.62
N ASP A 71 19.06 3.11 -3.01
CA ASP A 71 19.59 4.31 -3.64
C ASP A 71 19.44 4.24 -5.17
N LEU A 72 18.20 4.11 -5.64
CA LEU A 72 17.85 4.10 -7.05
C LEU A 72 17.37 5.47 -7.51
N PRO A 73 17.79 5.98 -8.68
CA PRO A 73 17.41 7.32 -9.16
C PRO A 73 15.91 7.58 -9.15
N TRP A 74 15.10 6.63 -9.62
CA TRP A 74 13.64 6.77 -9.64
C TRP A 74 13.01 6.80 -8.23
N ILE A 75 13.63 6.12 -7.23
CA ILE A 75 13.16 6.18 -5.82
C ILE A 75 13.43 7.56 -5.24
N ILE A 76 14.60 8.12 -5.53
CA ILE A 76 14.96 9.49 -5.10
C ILE A 76 14.00 10.50 -5.72
N GLU A 77 13.71 10.36 -7.01
CA GLU A 77 12.77 11.23 -7.73
C GLU A 77 11.35 11.11 -7.16
N LEU A 78 10.86 9.89 -6.93
CA LEU A 78 9.54 9.66 -6.34
C LEU A 78 9.45 10.19 -4.90
N LYS A 79 10.51 10.09 -4.09
CA LYS A 79 10.58 10.77 -2.78
C LYS A 79 10.44 12.29 -2.91
N ASN A 80 11.05 12.90 -3.91
CA ASN A 80 10.92 14.34 -4.17
C ASN A 80 9.48 14.69 -4.61
N PHE A 81 8.88 13.86 -5.47
CA PHE A 81 7.49 14.03 -5.88
C PHE A 81 6.52 13.90 -4.70
N ILE A 82 6.73 12.93 -3.79
CA ILE A 82 5.96 12.80 -2.54
C ILE A 82 6.04 14.08 -1.70
N ARG A 83 7.24 14.68 -1.54
CA ARG A 83 7.40 15.94 -0.81
C ARG A 83 6.64 17.08 -1.48
N THR A 84 6.65 17.13 -2.80
CA THR A 84 5.87 18.11 -3.57
C THR A 84 4.38 17.93 -3.37
N LEU A 85 3.87 16.69 -3.44
CA LEU A 85 2.46 16.40 -3.16
C LEU A 85 2.07 16.78 -1.73
N HIS A 86 2.94 16.50 -0.75
CA HIS A 86 2.72 16.87 0.64
C HIS A 86 2.67 18.39 0.84
N GLN A 87 3.62 19.13 0.29
CA GLN A 87 3.65 20.62 0.35
C GLN A 87 2.38 21.27 -0.24
N HIS A 88 1.81 20.65 -1.28
CA HIS A 88 0.57 21.12 -1.92
C HIS A 88 -0.69 20.47 -1.36
N GLN A 89 -0.58 19.73 -0.26
CA GLN A 89 -1.68 19.03 0.41
C GLN A 89 -2.53 18.16 -0.54
N LYS A 90 -1.91 17.58 -1.57
CA LYS A 90 -2.58 16.67 -2.51
C LYS A 90 -2.89 15.34 -1.85
N LYS A 91 -4.10 14.83 -2.12
CA LYS A 91 -4.50 13.51 -1.62
C LYS A 91 -3.56 12.44 -2.14
N LEU A 92 -2.94 11.71 -1.23
CA LEU A 92 -1.97 10.68 -1.53
C LEU A 92 -2.26 9.41 -0.73
N VAL A 93 -2.32 8.29 -1.42
CA VAL A 93 -2.46 6.96 -0.82
C VAL A 93 -1.19 6.15 -1.08
N GLY A 94 -0.68 5.45 -0.06
CA GLY A 94 0.48 4.57 -0.21
C GLY A 94 0.15 3.14 0.20
N ILE A 95 0.48 2.16 -0.65
CA ILE A 95 0.26 0.74 -0.39
C ILE A 95 1.61 0.01 -0.34
N CYS A 96 1.88 -0.72 0.72
CA CYS A 96 3.07 -1.53 0.94
C CYS A 96 4.38 -0.73 0.76
N PHE A 97 5.07 -0.83 -0.38
CA PHE A 97 6.22 0.02 -0.71
C PHE A 97 5.84 1.50 -0.69
N GLY A 98 4.69 1.88 -1.23
CA GLY A 98 4.20 3.27 -1.19
C GLY A 98 4.02 3.79 0.24
N HIS A 99 3.53 2.97 1.17
CA HIS A 99 3.46 3.29 2.60
C HIS A 99 4.85 3.55 3.19
N GLN A 100 5.79 2.68 2.88
CA GLN A 100 7.16 2.78 3.34
C GLN A 100 7.87 4.01 2.75
N LEU A 101 7.69 4.24 1.44
CA LEU A 101 8.32 5.35 0.74
C LEU A 101 7.82 6.71 1.24
N ILE A 102 6.52 6.83 1.52
CA ILE A 102 5.93 8.03 2.15
C ILE A 102 6.61 8.29 3.51
N ALA A 103 6.76 7.26 4.34
CA ALA A 103 7.44 7.41 5.63
C ALA A 103 8.89 7.89 5.46
N GLU A 104 9.68 7.26 4.57
CA GLU A 104 11.05 7.66 4.28
C GLU A 104 11.15 9.10 3.73
N ALA A 105 10.28 9.44 2.77
CA ALA A 105 10.30 10.75 2.12
C ALA A 105 10.05 11.91 3.11
N LEU A 106 9.26 11.66 4.15
CA LEU A 106 8.80 12.67 5.10
C LEU A 106 9.48 12.56 6.50
N GLY A 107 10.67 11.92 6.56
CA GLY A 107 11.54 11.93 7.75
C GLY A 107 11.28 10.80 8.76
N GLY A 108 10.52 9.80 8.39
CA GLY A 108 10.42 8.53 9.07
C GLY A 108 11.63 7.62 8.78
N LYS A 109 11.49 6.32 9.08
CA LYS A 109 12.51 5.30 8.80
C LYS A 109 11.86 3.98 8.46
N VAL A 110 12.40 3.31 7.45
CA VAL A 110 12.04 1.95 7.05
C VAL A 110 13.26 1.05 7.28
N GLU A 111 13.04 -0.13 7.81
CA GLU A 111 14.08 -1.12 8.06
C GLU A 111 13.53 -2.52 7.80
N ARG A 112 14.43 -3.44 7.56
CA ARG A 112 14.09 -4.85 7.47
C ARG A 112 13.57 -5.36 8.81
N ALA A 113 12.41 -6.02 8.81
CA ALA A 113 11.82 -6.58 10.02
C ALA A 113 12.74 -7.67 10.60
N LYS A 114 12.93 -7.66 11.92
CA LYS A 114 13.75 -8.66 12.64
C LYS A 114 13.22 -10.08 12.45
N GLU A 115 11.89 -10.21 12.37
CA GLU A 115 11.18 -11.47 12.16
C GLU A 115 11.21 -11.94 10.69
N GLY A 116 11.78 -11.12 9.80
CA GLY A 116 11.84 -11.36 8.37
C GLY A 116 10.48 -11.17 7.69
N TRP A 117 10.15 -12.03 6.75
CA TRP A 117 8.93 -11.93 5.95
C TRP A 117 7.64 -11.99 6.78
N ASN A 118 6.77 -11.00 6.57
CA ASN A 118 5.38 -10.97 7.01
C ASN A 118 4.48 -11.24 5.81
N VAL A 119 3.86 -12.41 5.77
CA VAL A 119 3.11 -12.94 4.63
C VAL A 119 1.80 -13.58 5.08
N GLY A 120 0.78 -13.52 4.23
CA GLY A 120 -0.55 -14.08 4.52
C GLY A 120 -1.55 -13.00 4.95
N ILE A 121 -2.71 -13.42 5.44
CA ILE A 121 -3.74 -12.50 5.95
C ILE A 121 -3.53 -12.27 7.45
N HIS A 122 -3.45 -11.00 7.84
CA HIS A 122 -3.29 -10.60 9.23
C HIS A 122 -4.26 -9.48 9.61
N ALA A 123 -4.76 -9.53 10.84
CA ALA A 123 -5.55 -8.47 11.43
C ALA A 123 -4.65 -7.29 11.85
N ALA A 124 -5.08 -6.09 11.56
CA ALA A 124 -4.56 -4.85 12.12
C ALA A 124 -5.63 -4.23 13.02
N THR A 125 -5.22 -3.80 14.21
CA THR A 125 -6.09 -3.18 15.20
C THR A 125 -5.96 -1.67 15.13
N LEU A 126 -7.08 -0.97 15.00
CA LEU A 126 -7.15 0.50 15.01
C LEU A 126 -6.76 1.03 16.39
N LYS A 127 -6.06 2.15 16.43
CA LYS A 127 -5.76 2.86 17.69
C LYS A 127 -7.01 3.46 18.28
N LYS A 128 -7.04 3.53 19.63
CA LYS A 128 -8.18 4.15 20.37
C LYS A 128 -8.47 5.54 19.81
N ASN A 129 -9.75 5.85 19.67
CA ASN A 129 -10.26 7.10 19.12
C ASN A 129 -10.00 7.33 17.62
N THR A 130 -9.55 6.31 16.88
CA THR A 130 -9.51 6.37 15.42
C THR A 130 -10.91 6.04 14.91
N ILE A 131 -11.69 7.07 14.55
CA ILE A 131 -12.97 6.89 13.85
C ILE A 131 -12.71 7.12 12.37
N LEU A 132 -12.56 6.04 11.62
CA LEU A 132 -12.42 6.11 10.19
C LEU A 132 -13.81 6.06 9.55
N PHE A 133 -14.24 7.23 9.06
CA PHE A 133 -15.44 7.36 8.23
C PHE A 133 -16.70 6.70 8.80
N GLY A 134 -16.91 6.81 10.12
CA GLY A 134 -18.08 6.27 10.80
C GLY A 134 -18.03 4.78 11.15
N SER A 135 -16.92 4.11 10.90
CA SER A 135 -16.75 2.70 11.27
C SER A 135 -16.55 2.55 12.78
N ALA A 136 -17.38 1.72 13.41
CA ALA A 136 -17.22 1.31 14.81
C ALA A 136 -16.25 0.13 14.99
N GLU A 137 -15.77 -0.46 13.89
CA GLU A 137 -14.90 -1.62 13.93
C GLU A 137 -13.50 -1.27 14.39
N GLN A 138 -12.94 -2.15 15.22
CA GLN A 138 -11.61 -1.96 15.83
C GLN A 138 -10.51 -2.69 15.06
N GLU A 139 -10.85 -3.60 14.14
CA GLU A 139 -9.91 -4.44 13.40
C GLU A 139 -10.30 -4.57 11.93
N PHE A 140 -9.29 -4.83 11.10
CA PHE A 140 -9.45 -5.17 9.69
C PHE A 140 -8.35 -6.11 9.22
N ASN A 141 -8.69 -7.00 8.30
CA ASN A 141 -7.79 -7.99 7.72
C ASN A 141 -7.35 -7.57 6.32
N LEU A 142 -6.04 -7.57 6.07
CA LEU A 142 -5.47 -7.42 4.73
C LEU A 142 -4.46 -8.52 4.43
N ILE A 143 -4.12 -8.69 3.17
CA ILE A 143 -3.02 -9.53 2.72
C ILE A 143 -1.72 -8.76 2.91
N TYR A 144 -0.76 -9.37 3.59
CA TYR A 144 0.59 -8.85 3.78
C TYR A 144 1.58 -9.66 2.97
N ASN A 145 2.58 -8.99 2.41
CA ASN A 145 3.65 -9.63 1.66
C ASN A 145 4.88 -8.72 1.63
N HIS A 146 5.49 -8.50 2.79
CA HIS A 146 6.63 -7.59 2.93
C HIS A 146 7.68 -8.14 3.89
N GLN A 147 8.90 -7.64 3.78
CA GLN A 147 10.01 -7.91 4.68
C GLN A 147 10.49 -6.63 5.37
N ASP A 148 10.38 -5.51 4.69
CA ASP A 148 10.66 -4.19 5.22
C ASP A 148 9.41 -3.57 5.85
N GLN A 149 9.59 -2.72 6.85
CA GLN A 149 8.47 -2.06 7.54
C GLN A 149 8.91 -0.72 8.12
N VAL A 150 7.96 0.17 8.30
CA VAL A 150 8.19 1.45 8.98
C VAL A 150 8.53 1.19 10.44
N THR A 151 9.70 1.65 10.90
CA THR A 151 10.18 1.53 12.29
C THR A 151 10.12 2.86 13.04
N LYS A 152 10.13 3.99 12.30
CA LYS A 152 9.92 5.34 12.84
C LYS A 152 8.95 6.07 11.92
N ILE A 153 7.84 6.55 12.47
CA ILE A 153 6.87 7.35 11.72
C ILE A 153 7.36 8.80 11.56
N PRO A 154 6.96 9.51 10.48
CA PRO A 154 7.20 10.94 10.33
C PRO A 154 6.63 11.75 11.50
N GLN A 155 7.22 12.90 11.80
CA GLN A 155 6.85 13.71 12.97
C GLN A 155 5.38 14.16 12.95
N GLU A 156 4.87 14.55 11.78
CA GLU A 156 3.50 15.06 11.59
C GLU A 156 2.47 13.97 11.33
N SER A 157 2.87 12.69 11.52
CA SER A 157 2.02 11.55 11.25
C SER A 157 1.27 11.05 12.47
N LYS A 158 0.14 10.39 12.23
CA LYS A 158 -0.64 9.67 13.23
C LYS A 158 -0.63 8.18 12.90
N LEU A 159 -0.22 7.37 13.87
CA LEU A 159 -0.37 5.92 13.80
C LEU A 159 -1.84 5.57 13.95
N LEU A 160 -2.46 5.03 12.90
CA LEU A 160 -3.89 4.70 12.90
C LEU A 160 -4.15 3.22 13.21
N ALA A 161 -3.28 2.32 12.78
CA ALA A 161 -3.38 0.89 13.11
C ALA A 161 -2.04 0.22 13.27
N SER A 162 -2.02 -0.86 14.05
CA SER A 162 -0.89 -1.75 14.22
C SER A 162 -1.33 -3.20 14.28
N SER A 163 -0.44 -4.12 13.95
CA SER A 163 -0.63 -5.55 14.17
C SER A 163 0.51 -6.12 15.01
N ARG A 164 0.39 -7.38 15.41
CA ARG A 164 1.46 -8.07 16.14
C ARG A 164 2.76 -8.17 15.34
N THR A 165 2.65 -8.28 14.00
CA THR A 165 3.79 -8.48 13.09
C THR A 165 4.15 -7.21 12.30
N CYS A 166 3.35 -6.15 12.40
CA CYS A 166 3.56 -4.88 11.73
C CYS A 166 3.21 -3.71 12.67
N PRO A 167 4.20 -3.08 13.33
CA PRO A 167 3.97 -1.99 14.29
C PRO A 167 3.27 -0.78 13.67
N VAL A 168 3.51 -0.51 12.39
CA VAL A 168 2.89 0.59 11.63
C VAL A 168 2.13 0.00 10.46
N ALA A 169 0.92 -0.49 10.72
CA ALA A 169 0.08 -1.12 9.69
C ALA A 169 -0.72 -0.09 8.88
N MET A 170 -1.01 1.06 9.47
CA MET A 170 -1.71 2.17 8.84
C MET A 170 -1.26 3.49 9.46
N LEU A 171 -1.09 4.49 8.62
CA LEU A 171 -0.58 5.80 9.01
C LEU A 171 -1.33 6.90 8.23
N ALA A 172 -1.58 8.04 8.87
CA ALA A 172 -2.04 9.24 8.21
C ALA A 172 -1.11 10.42 8.51
N ILE A 173 -1.01 11.35 7.55
CA ILE A 173 -0.36 12.64 7.75
C ILE A 173 -1.38 13.70 7.41
N GLU A 174 -1.72 14.50 8.41
CA GLU A 174 -2.78 15.48 8.35
C GLU A 174 -4.09 14.89 7.77
N ASN A 175 -4.71 15.57 6.81
CA ASN A 175 -5.94 15.13 6.13
C ASN A 175 -5.73 14.78 4.65
N HIS A 176 -4.48 14.73 4.17
CA HIS A 176 -4.17 14.55 2.74
C HIS A 176 -3.30 13.32 2.42
N ILE A 177 -2.70 12.63 3.41
CA ILE A 177 -1.98 11.37 3.18
C ILE A 177 -2.56 10.25 4.04
N LEU A 178 -2.79 9.10 3.42
CA LEU A 178 -3.25 7.87 4.06
C LEU A 178 -2.46 6.69 3.50
N SER A 179 -1.95 5.81 4.35
CA SER A 179 -1.15 4.70 3.85
C SER A 179 -1.29 3.42 4.66
N PHE A 180 -1.10 2.28 3.98
CA PHE A 180 -1.31 0.94 4.50
C PHE A 180 -0.13 0.02 4.14
N GLN A 181 0.31 -0.78 5.10
CA GLN A 181 1.33 -1.80 4.83
C GLN A 181 0.75 -3.03 4.14
N GLY A 182 -0.50 -3.37 4.39
CA GLY A 182 -1.21 -4.45 3.73
C GLY A 182 -1.74 -4.05 2.34
N HIS A 183 -2.01 -5.06 1.51
CA HIS A 183 -2.47 -4.93 0.13
C HIS A 183 -3.99 -4.96 0.04
N ILE A 184 -4.55 -4.06 -0.76
CA ILE A 184 -5.99 -3.97 -1.05
C ILE A 184 -6.31 -4.51 -2.45
N GLU A 185 -5.29 -4.65 -3.30
CA GLU A 185 -5.37 -5.08 -4.68
C GLU A 185 -5.15 -6.59 -4.85
N PHE A 186 -4.64 -7.28 -3.84
CA PHE A 186 -4.38 -8.72 -3.90
C PHE A 186 -5.64 -9.51 -3.55
N ASP A 187 -5.97 -10.48 -4.38
CA ASP A 187 -6.91 -11.54 -4.01
C ASP A 187 -6.17 -12.76 -3.42
N VAL A 188 -6.93 -13.69 -2.85
CA VAL A 188 -6.39 -14.91 -2.22
C VAL A 188 -5.67 -15.80 -3.23
N ALA A 189 -6.09 -15.83 -4.51
CA ALA A 189 -5.44 -16.63 -5.55
C ALA A 189 -4.04 -16.08 -5.87
N TYR A 190 -3.93 -14.77 -6.04
CA TYR A 190 -2.64 -14.10 -6.22
C TYR A 190 -1.71 -14.33 -5.01
N ALA A 191 -2.25 -14.19 -3.80
CA ALA A 191 -1.46 -14.42 -2.58
C ALA A 191 -0.94 -15.86 -2.47
N LYS A 192 -1.73 -16.86 -2.85
CA LYS A 192 -1.31 -18.28 -2.90
C LYS A 192 -0.16 -18.51 -3.88
N ASP A 193 -0.27 -17.99 -5.10
CA ASP A 193 0.78 -18.13 -6.11
C ASP A 193 2.06 -17.40 -5.67
N LEU A 194 1.94 -16.23 -5.07
CA LEU A 194 3.07 -15.46 -4.55
C LEU A 194 3.77 -16.18 -3.39
N LEU A 195 3.02 -16.79 -2.48
CA LEU A 195 3.56 -17.64 -1.42
C LEU A 195 4.29 -18.86 -2.00
N GLN A 196 3.69 -19.52 -2.99
CA GLN A 196 4.33 -20.66 -3.67
C GLN A 196 5.63 -20.27 -4.35
N MET A 197 5.66 -19.14 -5.06
CA MET A 197 6.88 -18.61 -5.69
C MET A 197 7.98 -18.34 -4.66
N ARG A 198 7.61 -17.89 -3.46
CA ARG A 198 8.56 -17.56 -2.38
C ARG A 198 8.83 -18.69 -1.39
N ARG A 199 8.26 -19.88 -1.58
CA ARG A 199 8.36 -21.00 -0.63
C ARG A 199 9.79 -21.31 -0.21
N SER A 200 10.74 -21.32 -1.16
CA SER A 200 12.15 -21.57 -0.88
C SER A 200 12.82 -20.49 -0.02
N ILE A 201 12.38 -19.23 -0.18
CA ILE A 201 12.90 -18.07 0.58
C ILE A 201 12.26 -18.01 1.97
N LEU A 202 10.97 -18.35 2.08
CA LEU A 202 10.22 -18.35 3.33
C LEU A 202 10.61 -19.50 4.27
N GLY A 203 11.00 -20.64 3.71
CA GLY A 203 11.12 -21.90 4.41
C GLY A 203 9.75 -22.54 4.66
N GLU A 204 9.74 -23.87 4.84
CA GLU A 204 8.51 -24.67 4.87
C GLU A 204 7.57 -24.25 5.99
N ASP A 205 8.07 -24.06 7.21
CA ASP A 205 7.25 -23.71 8.37
C ASP A 205 6.51 -22.37 8.19
N LYS A 206 7.20 -21.34 7.70
CA LYS A 206 6.60 -20.02 7.47
C LYS A 206 5.60 -20.08 6.31
N TYR A 207 5.94 -20.78 5.23
CA TYR A 207 5.06 -21.01 4.09
C TYR A 207 3.75 -21.67 4.53
N LEU A 208 3.79 -22.80 5.25
CA LEU A 208 2.59 -23.51 5.72
C LEU A 208 1.75 -22.68 6.69
N LYS A 209 2.40 -21.91 7.59
CA LYS A 209 1.69 -20.99 8.49
C LYS A 209 0.98 -19.88 7.70
N ALA A 210 1.64 -19.29 6.70
CA ALA A 210 1.04 -18.25 5.84
C ALA A 210 -0.13 -18.81 5.03
N CYS A 211 0.00 -20.00 4.44
CA CYS A 211 -1.10 -20.64 3.71
C CYS A 211 -2.36 -20.81 4.57
N LYS A 212 -2.22 -21.20 5.83
CA LYS A 212 -3.36 -21.35 6.76
C LYS A 212 -4.07 -20.02 7.03
N THR A 213 -3.38 -18.89 6.97
CA THR A 213 -4.02 -17.58 7.18
C THR A 213 -4.91 -17.18 6.01
N LEU A 214 -4.70 -17.76 4.81
CA LEU A 214 -5.47 -17.45 3.60
C LEU A 214 -6.89 -18.04 3.63
N ASP A 215 -7.25 -18.80 4.67
CA ASP A 215 -8.64 -19.22 4.94
C ASP A 215 -9.49 -18.06 5.52
N ALA A 216 -8.85 -17.01 6.03
CA ALA A 216 -9.52 -15.79 6.46
C ALA A 216 -9.98 -14.95 5.26
N ILE A 217 -10.99 -14.13 5.46
CA ILE A 217 -11.51 -13.22 4.42
C ILE A 217 -10.80 -11.88 4.54
N PRO A 218 -10.09 -11.41 3.50
CA PRO A 218 -9.56 -10.05 3.47
C PRO A 218 -10.70 -9.02 3.43
N GLN A 219 -10.50 -7.87 4.06
CA GLN A 219 -11.46 -6.78 4.11
C GLN A 219 -11.03 -5.60 3.23
N ASP A 220 -10.50 -5.93 2.05
CA ASP A 220 -10.03 -4.99 1.04
C ASP A 220 -11.11 -3.99 0.64
N LEU A 221 -12.33 -4.42 0.34
CA LEU A 221 -13.45 -3.53 -0.03
C LEU A 221 -13.74 -2.49 1.05
N LYS A 222 -13.69 -2.88 2.32
CA LYS A 222 -13.88 -1.95 3.44
C LYS A 222 -12.77 -0.88 3.48
N VAL A 223 -11.52 -1.31 3.30
CA VAL A 223 -10.38 -0.37 3.28
C VAL A 223 -10.44 0.52 2.04
N ILE A 224 -10.90 0.01 0.90
CA ILE A 224 -11.15 0.81 -0.30
C ILE A 224 -12.20 1.88 -0.03
N ASP A 225 -13.30 1.55 0.66
CA ASP A 225 -14.31 2.54 1.04
C ASP A 225 -13.71 3.65 1.94
N TRP A 226 -12.82 3.31 2.87
CA TRP A 226 -12.10 4.29 3.65
C TRP A 226 -11.22 5.20 2.78
N ILE A 227 -10.49 4.63 1.83
CA ILE A 227 -9.64 5.38 0.89
C ILE A 227 -10.50 6.32 0.03
N LEU A 228 -11.61 5.84 -0.53
CA LEU A 228 -12.49 6.66 -1.35
C LEU A 228 -13.13 7.81 -0.56
N ASN A 229 -13.56 7.54 0.67
CA ASN A 229 -14.08 8.57 1.57
C ASN A 229 -13.01 9.57 1.99
N PHE A 230 -11.77 9.10 2.21
CA PHE A 230 -10.62 9.97 2.48
C PHE A 230 -10.31 10.91 1.30
N ILE A 231 -10.38 10.41 0.07
CA ILE A 231 -10.14 11.23 -1.13
C ILE A 231 -11.25 12.25 -1.33
N LYS A 232 -12.52 11.87 -1.10
CA LYS A 232 -13.71 12.73 -1.28
C LYS A 232 -13.87 13.80 -0.20
N LYS A 233 -13.19 13.64 0.94
CA LYS A 233 -13.29 14.58 2.06
C LYS A 233 -12.35 15.76 1.84
N ASP A 234 -12.88 16.98 1.87
CA ASP A 234 -12.13 18.23 1.85
C ASP A 234 -11.21 18.41 3.08
#